data_17dbb92c0ff25ca82da0a3160239e927
#
_entry.id   17dbb92c0ff25ca82da0a3160239e927
#
_cell.length_a   1.000
_cell.length_b   1.000
_cell.length_c   1.000
_cell.angle_alpha   90.00
_cell.angle_beta   90.00
_cell.angle_gamma   90.00
#
_symmetry.space_group_name_H-M   'P 1'
#
loop_
_entity.id
_entity.type
_entity.pdbx_description
1 polymer ?
#
loop_
_entity_poly.entity_id
_entity_poly.type
_entity_poly.pdbx_seq_one_letter_code
_entity_poly.pdbx_strand_id
1 'polypeptide(L)'
;MKADPINLILSKNLIIDKSFYFISGNEITLMNKIKNILIEATKSNGAPNVEKIKKITLKTDNVGLFNKEKVFIVSDIADANATTLDKLSNNKDVFIFFQENSPKNKAFKTLLTKRNDSCLFDCYELTKETKSRLLSNELSQATIKIDKDLYWQIIEILDDKYMFFENELEKIKALKNTPLTYELITKIISRNNTNIEKLFFNLFQDNAKIINDYNLKISTLSDVNYLYYIIRQYSFLIIGNDNEKEFEKNIPKYLFREKGFLIKLFRSYGKNKKKLLLSLIYKTEK
;
A
#
# COMPACT_ATOMS: atom_id res chain seq x y z
N MET A 1 6.28 5.75 19.94
CA MET A 1 7.37 5.08 19.20
C MET A 1 6.92 4.81 17.76
N LYS A 2 7.78 4.93 16.74
CA LYS A 2 7.47 4.51 15.37
C LYS A 2 8.07 3.12 15.13
N ALA A 3 7.26 2.18 14.61
CA ALA A 3 7.68 0.82 14.32
C ALA A 3 7.51 0.50 12.81
N ASP A 4 8.36 -0.38 12.31
CA ASP A 4 8.29 -0.87 10.94
C ASP A 4 7.20 -1.96 10.86
N PRO A 5 6.16 -1.81 10.00
CA PRO A 5 5.11 -2.80 9.84
C PRO A 5 5.64 -4.17 9.38
N ILE A 6 6.73 -4.20 8.62
CA ILE A 6 7.33 -5.45 8.16
C ILE A 6 7.98 -6.23 9.32
N ASN A 7 8.61 -5.52 10.26
CA ASN A 7 9.13 -6.17 11.47
C ASN A 7 8.00 -6.84 12.26
N LEU A 8 6.83 -6.21 12.33
CA LEU A 8 5.67 -6.79 13.01
C LEU A 8 5.20 -8.10 12.33
N ILE A 9 5.16 -8.12 10.98
CA ILE A 9 4.79 -9.32 10.22
C ILE A 9 5.80 -10.45 10.43
N LEU A 10 7.08 -10.11 10.50
CA LEU A 10 8.17 -11.07 10.67
C LEU A 10 8.32 -11.58 12.11
N SER A 11 7.72 -10.89 13.09
CA SER A 11 7.81 -11.24 14.50
C SER A 11 6.96 -12.46 14.81
N LYS A 12 7.58 -13.51 15.38
CA LYS A 12 6.84 -14.72 15.80
C LYS A 12 6.13 -14.55 17.14
N ASN A 13 6.65 -13.66 18.00
CA ASN A 13 6.10 -13.40 19.34
C ASN A 13 5.86 -11.90 19.47
N LEU A 14 4.62 -11.49 19.36
CA LEU A 14 4.21 -10.12 19.55
C LEU A 14 3.68 -9.94 20.97
N ILE A 15 4.29 -9.04 21.74
CA ILE A 15 3.78 -8.59 23.02
C ILE A 15 3.11 -7.25 22.82
N ILE A 16 1.82 -7.16 23.16
CA ILE A 16 1.07 -5.89 23.17
C ILE A 16 1.39 -5.21 24.50
N ASP A 17 2.21 -4.18 24.44
CA ASP A 17 2.70 -3.41 25.60
C ASP A 17 2.26 -1.94 25.59
N LYS A 18 1.50 -1.51 24.57
CA LYS A 18 1.04 -0.14 24.40
C LYS A 18 -0.48 -0.05 24.45
N SER A 19 -0.98 1.07 24.98
CA SER A 19 -2.41 1.36 25.02
C SER A 19 -2.92 1.89 23.68
N PHE A 20 -2.05 2.56 22.88
CA PHE A 20 -2.44 3.23 21.64
C PHE A 20 -1.61 2.76 20.45
N TYR A 21 -2.28 2.23 19.43
CA TYR A 21 -1.68 1.87 18.16
C TYR A 21 -2.27 2.74 17.07
N PHE A 22 -1.44 3.35 16.23
CA PHE A 22 -1.89 4.14 15.09
C PHE A 22 -1.38 3.52 13.79
N ILE A 23 -2.30 3.02 12.97
CA ILE A 23 -2.03 2.43 11.67
C ILE A 23 -2.48 3.44 10.62
N SER A 24 -1.56 3.91 9.79
CA SER A 24 -1.88 4.87 8.74
C SER A 24 -1.05 4.63 7.49
N GLY A 25 -1.58 5.03 6.33
CA GLY A 25 -0.89 4.87 5.05
C GLY A 25 -1.83 4.96 3.86
N ASN A 26 -1.35 4.52 2.71
CA ASN A 26 -2.13 4.37 1.49
C ASN A 26 -2.23 2.91 1.02
N GLU A 27 -1.53 1.99 1.68
CA GLU A 27 -1.62 0.55 1.38
C GLU A 27 -2.58 -0.13 2.37
N ILE A 28 -3.86 -0.15 2.00
CA ILE A 28 -4.97 -0.60 2.86
C ILE A 28 -4.82 -2.08 3.24
N THR A 29 -4.28 -2.91 2.35
CA THR A 29 -4.16 -4.35 2.61
C THR A 29 -3.08 -4.64 3.65
N LEU A 30 -1.96 -3.93 3.60
CA LEU A 30 -0.93 -3.95 4.63
C LEU A 30 -1.47 -3.40 5.96
N MET A 31 -2.20 -2.28 5.93
CA MET A 31 -2.85 -1.73 7.13
C MET A 31 -3.78 -2.75 7.79
N ASN A 32 -4.59 -3.47 7.01
CA ASN A 32 -5.47 -4.52 7.51
C ASN A 32 -4.68 -5.70 8.08
N LYS A 33 -3.58 -6.10 7.45
CA LYS A 33 -2.69 -7.14 7.98
C LYS A 33 -2.15 -6.77 9.36
N ILE A 34 -1.61 -5.56 9.52
CA ILE A 34 -1.10 -5.06 10.80
C ILE A 34 -2.21 -5.03 11.86
N LYS A 35 -3.38 -4.49 11.51
CA LYS A 35 -4.55 -4.47 12.41
C LYS A 35 -4.91 -5.88 12.89
N ASN A 36 -4.98 -6.85 11.99
CA ASN A 36 -5.35 -8.22 12.35
C ASN A 36 -4.30 -8.88 13.25
N ILE A 37 -3.00 -8.67 12.98
CA ILE A 37 -1.91 -9.16 13.84
C ILE A 37 -2.05 -8.57 15.26
N LEU A 38 -2.31 -7.26 15.38
CA LEU A 38 -2.51 -6.64 16.70
C LEU A 38 -3.73 -7.21 17.43
N ILE A 39 -4.85 -7.42 16.73
CA ILE A 39 -6.06 -8.02 17.31
C ILE A 39 -5.79 -9.47 17.78
N GLU A 40 -5.09 -10.26 16.98
CA GLU A 40 -4.76 -11.63 17.34
C GLU A 40 -3.83 -11.70 18.55
N ALA A 41 -2.83 -10.83 18.61
CA ALA A 41 -1.92 -10.75 19.74
C ALA A 41 -2.63 -10.31 21.03
N THR A 42 -3.61 -9.40 20.95
CA THR A 42 -4.42 -9.02 22.14
C THR A 42 -5.31 -10.15 22.60
N LYS A 43 -5.87 -10.95 21.69
CA LYS A 43 -6.66 -12.14 22.05
C LYS A 43 -5.82 -13.18 22.80
N SER A 44 -4.60 -13.43 22.36
CA SER A 44 -3.68 -14.36 23.02
C SER A 44 -3.28 -13.91 24.43
N ASN A 45 -3.33 -12.61 24.70
CA ASN A 45 -3.08 -12.02 26.02
C ASN A 45 -4.35 -11.95 26.92
N GLY A 46 -5.45 -12.57 26.51
CA GLY A 46 -6.68 -12.65 27.30
C GLY A 46 -7.68 -11.51 27.10
N ALA A 47 -7.45 -10.59 26.16
CA ALA A 47 -8.40 -9.53 25.80
C ALA A 47 -9.49 -10.07 24.85
N PRO A 48 -10.73 -10.30 25.30
CA PRO A 48 -11.67 -11.11 24.53
C PRO A 48 -12.59 -10.33 23.62
N ASN A 49 -12.77 -9.00 23.82
CA ASN A 49 -13.77 -8.23 23.12
C ASN A 49 -13.15 -7.14 22.22
N VAL A 50 -13.38 -7.25 20.91
CA VAL A 50 -13.00 -6.23 19.92
C VAL A 50 -14.24 -5.44 19.53
N GLU A 51 -14.24 -4.14 19.83
CA GLU A 51 -15.33 -3.23 19.50
C GLU A 51 -14.87 -2.24 18.41
N LYS A 52 -15.71 -2.05 17.38
CA LYS A 52 -15.48 -1.02 16.36
C LYS A 52 -16.23 0.24 16.75
N ILE A 53 -15.53 1.35 16.90
CA ILE A 53 -16.11 2.65 17.22
C ILE A 53 -15.72 3.67 16.17
N LYS A 54 -16.65 4.57 15.84
CA LYS A 54 -16.35 5.63 14.88
C LYS A 54 -15.45 6.68 15.52
N LYS A 55 -15.80 7.12 16.72
CA LYS A 55 -15.10 8.17 17.49
C LYS A 55 -14.89 7.73 18.92
N ILE A 56 -13.84 8.26 19.54
CA ILE A 56 -13.65 8.10 20.98
C ILE A 56 -14.72 8.92 21.69
N THR A 57 -15.59 8.25 22.40
CA THR A 57 -16.49 8.87 23.38
C THR A 57 -16.01 8.49 24.75
N LEU A 58 -15.76 9.49 25.59
CA LEU A 58 -15.53 9.29 27.02
C LEU A 58 -16.86 8.85 27.65
N LYS A 59 -17.30 7.62 27.43
CA LYS A 59 -18.35 7.06 28.25
C LYS A 59 -17.73 6.70 29.59
N THR A 60 -18.12 7.43 30.61
CA THR A 60 -17.94 7.08 32.01
C THR A 60 -18.90 5.93 32.36
N ASP A 61 -18.78 4.82 31.66
CA ASP A 61 -19.65 3.69 31.94
C ASP A 61 -18.98 2.77 32.97
N ASN A 62 -19.62 2.77 34.13
CA ASN A 62 -19.61 1.76 35.19
C ASN A 62 -18.43 0.77 35.15
N VAL A 63 -17.48 1.05 36.01
CA VAL A 63 -16.47 0.08 36.45
C VAL A 63 -17.20 -1.06 37.14
N GLY A 64 -17.74 -2.00 36.35
CA GLY A 64 -18.23 -3.27 36.88
C GLY A 64 -17.06 -4.11 37.38
N LEU A 65 -17.24 -4.82 38.44
CA LEU A 65 -16.26 -5.72 39.08
C LEU A 65 -15.65 -6.77 38.13
N PHE A 66 -16.11 -6.87 36.88
CA PHE A 66 -15.70 -7.85 35.87
C PHE A 66 -15.26 -7.18 34.55
N ASN A 67 -14.70 -5.97 34.56
CA ASN A 67 -14.21 -5.34 33.35
C ASN A 67 -13.02 -6.12 32.79
N LYS A 68 -13.32 -6.89 31.73
CA LYS A 68 -12.29 -7.50 30.90
C LYS A 68 -11.69 -6.43 29.99
N GLU A 69 -10.38 -6.48 29.77
CA GLU A 69 -9.66 -5.62 28.83
C GLU A 69 -10.33 -5.67 27.44
N LYS A 70 -10.57 -4.49 26.83
CA LYS A 70 -11.22 -4.36 25.54
C LYS A 70 -10.24 -3.82 24.51
N VAL A 71 -10.47 -4.20 23.26
CA VAL A 71 -9.76 -3.65 22.10
C VAL A 71 -10.72 -2.82 21.28
N PHE A 72 -10.45 -1.52 21.16
CA PHE A 72 -11.24 -0.59 20.38
C PHE A 72 -10.57 -0.29 19.02
N ILE A 73 -11.28 -0.53 17.92
CA ILE A 73 -10.84 -0.10 16.59
C ILE A 73 -11.53 1.23 16.29
N VAL A 74 -10.73 2.31 16.21
CA VAL A 74 -11.20 3.68 16.05
C VAL A 74 -10.99 4.13 14.60
N SER A 75 -12.07 4.52 13.92
CA SER A 75 -12.01 4.93 12.51
C SER A 75 -11.98 6.46 12.29
N ASP A 76 -12.18 7.28 13.32
CA ASP A 76 -12.09 8.74 13.24
C ASP A 76 -11.29 9.30 14.44
N ILE A 77 -10.24 10.07 14.12
CA ILE A 77 -9.32 10.66 15.11
C ILE A 77 -9.70 12.09 15.52
N ALA A 78 -10.85 12.62 15.04
CA ALA A 78 -11.20 14.04 15.21
C ALA A 78 -11.24 14.48 16.70
N ASP A 79 -11.69 13.60 17.59
CA ASP A 79 -11.85 13.88 19.02
C ASP A 79 -10.70 13.31 19.88
N ALA A 80 -9.67 12.74 19.24
CA ALA A 80 -8.51 12.15 19.91
C ALA A 80 -7.43 13.21 20.22
N ASN A 81 -7.63 14.00 21.26
CA ASN A 81 -6.69 14.98 21.75
C ASN A 81 -5.90 14.46 22.98
N ALA A 82 -4.90 15.22 23.44
CA ALA A 82 -4.04 14.85 24.56
C ALA A 82 -4.86 14.52 25.82
N THR A 83 -5.79 15.38 26.20
CA THR A 83 -6.62 15.20 27.40
C THR A 83 -7.48 13.95 27.32
N THR A 84 -8.03 13.63 26.14
CA THR A 84 -8.82 12.41 25.90
C THR A 84 -7.94 11.18 26.05
N LEU A 85 -6.76 11.18 25.43
CA LEU A 85 -5.82 10.06 25.52
C LEU A 85 -5.28 9.84 26.94
N ASP A 86 -5.03 10.92 27.71
CA ASP A 86 -4.58 10.81 29.10
C ASP A 86 -5.63 10.15 30.00
N LYS A 87 -6.91 10.44 29.78
CA LYS A 87 -8.00 9.78 30.50
C LYS A 87 -8.12 8.30 30.13
N LEU A 88 -7.86 7.94 28.88
CA LEU A 88 -7.95 6.57 28.38
C LEU A 88 -6.74 5.71 28.77
N SER A 89 -5.55 6.30 28.91
CA SER A 89 -4.33 5.55 29.27
C SER A 89 -4.38 4.97 30.70
N ASN A 90 -5.29 5.47 31.54
CA ASN A 90 -5.50 4.92 32.88
C ASN A 90 -6.28 3.58 32.87
N ASN A 91 -6.86 3.22 31.73
CA ASN A 91 -7.56 1.95 31.53
C ASN A 91 -6.60 0.92 30.93
N LYS A 92 -6.84 -0.36 31.16
CA LYS A 92 -6.08 -1.46 30.54
C LYS A 92 -6.52 -1.72 29.08
N ASP A 93 -7.39 -0.90 28.53
CA ASP A 93 -7.93 -1.05 27.18
C ASP A 93 -6.88 -0.70 26.13
N VAL A 94 -6.99 -1.35 24.97
CA VAL A 94 -6.13 -1.12 23.80
C VAL A 94 -6.93 -0.40 22.71
N PHE A 95 -6.38 0.70 22.19
CA PHE A 95 -6.99 1.50 21.13
C PHE A 95 -6.18 1.39 19.85
N ILE A 96 -6.78 0.88 18.77
CA ILE A 96 -6.19 0.79 17.45
C ILE A 96 -6.85 1.83 16.55
N PHE A 97 -6.16 2.93 16.31
CA PHE A 97 -6.59 3.96 15.36
C PHE A 97 -6.21 3.54 13.94
N PHE A 98 -7.19 3.52 13.04
CA PHE A 98 -7.03 3.06 11.68
C PHE A 98 -7.47 4.17 10.70
N GLN A 99 -6.51 4.78 10.01
CA GLN A 99 -6.75 5.96 9.16
C GLN A 99 -5.95 5.90 7.85
N GLU A 100 -6.64 6.08 6.73
CA GLU A 100 -5.95 6.38 5.48
C GLU A 100 -5.22 7.72 5.54
N ASN A 101 -4.29 7.95 4.59
CA ASN A 101 -3.53 9.20 4.57
C ASN A 101 -4.44 10.43 4.48
N SER A 102 -4.30 11.30 5.46
CA SER A 102 -5.01 12.59 5.50
C SER A 102 -4.14 13.67 6.16
N PRO A 103 -4.37 14.96 5.89
CA PRO A 103 -3.66 16.05 6.55
C PRO A 103 -3.79 16.03 8.08
N LYS A 104 -4.91 15.55 8.60
CA LYS A 104 -5.19 15.40 10.05
C LYS A 104 -4.23 14.42 10.73
N ASN A 105 -3.74 13.42 10.02
CA ASN A 105 -2.84 12.41 10.55
C ASN A 105 -1.52 13.01 11.06
N LYS A 106 -1.03 14.11 10.46
CA LYS A 106 0.23 14.73 10.86
C LYS A 106 0.22 15.23 12.31
N ALA A 107 -0.83 15.93 12.69
CA ALA A 107 -0.98 16.43 14.05
C ALA A 107 -1.13 15.28 15.07
N PHE A 108 -1.93 14.28 14.73
CA PHE A 108 -2.15 13.12 15.58
C PHE A 108 -0.89 12.24 15.72
N LYS A 109 -0.13 12.03 14.64
CA LYS A 109 1.19 11.37 14.71
C LYS A 109 2.13 12.09 15.66
N THR A 110 2.20 13.43 15.56
CA THR A 110 3.06 14.25 16.43
C THR A 110 2.65 14.10 17.90
N LEU A 111 1.35 14.06 18.19
CA LEU A 111 0.82 13.86 19.53
C LEU A 111 1.23 12.48 20.07
N LEU A 112 1.00 11.40 19.30
CA LEU A 112 1.32 10.05 19.72
C LEU A 112 2.83 9.80 19.84
N THR A 113 3.66 10.42 18.97
CA THR A 113 5.12 10.24 19.01
C THR A 113 5.74 10.70 20.34
N LYS A 114 5.09 11.66 21.02
CA LYS A 114 5.53 12.16 22.33
C LYS A 114 5.14 11.26 23.49
N ARG A 115 4.35 10.20 23.25
CA ARG A 115 3.83 9.31 24.29
C ARG A 115 4.61 8.01 24.30
N ASN A 116 4.89 7.49 25.52
CA ASN A 116 5.56 6.21 25.71
C ASN A 116 4.62 5.01 25.59
N ASP A 117 3.30 5.25 25.73
CA ASP A 117 2.22 4.26 25.66
C ASP A 117 1.64 4.10 24.27
N SER A 118 2.35 4.57 23.25
CA SER A 118 1.89 4.52 21.84
C SER A 118 2.90 3.92 20.87
N CYS A 119 2.37 3.29 19.80
CA CYS A 119 3.12 2.77 18.68
C CYS A 119 2.46 3.14 17.37
N LEU A 120 3.27 3.57 16.37
CA LEU A 120 2.80 4.04 15.07
C LEU A 120 3.34 3.15 13.96
N PHE A 121 2.45 2.77 13.03
CA PHE A 121 2.77 2.02 11.82
C PHE A 121 2.41 2.84 10.58
N ASP A 122 3.41 3.08 9.73
CA ASP A 122 3.21 3.72 8.43
C ASP A 122 3.20 2.64 7.35
N CYS A 123 2.02 2.40 6.74
CA CYS A 123 1.79 1.35 5.76
C CYS A 123 1.73 1.93 4.35
N TYR A 124 2.78 1.68 3.58
CA TYR A 124 2.91 2.07 2.17
C TYR A 124 3.17 0.83 1.31
N GLU A 125 3.08 1.00 -0.01
CA GLU A 125 3.46 -0.02 -0.96
C GLU A 125 4.87 -0.56 -0.67
N LEU A 126 5.06 -1.85 -0.91
CA LEU A 126 6.30 -2.54 -0.62
C LEU A 126 7.43 -2.02 -1.51
N THR A 127 8.56 -1.74 -0.90
CA THR A 127 9.81 -1.44 -1.62
C THR A 127 10.54 -2.75 -1.96
N LYS A 128 11.52 -2.69 -2.85
CA LYS A 128 12.40 -3.85 -3.15
C LYS A 128 13.03 -4.43 -1.88
N GLU A 129 13.44 -3.57 -0.95
CA GLU A 129 14.02 -3.99 0.33
C GLU A 129 13.02 -4.74 1.19
N THR A 130 11.81 -4.21 1.35
CA THR A 130 10.76 -4.85 2.15
C THR A 130 10.30 -6.17 1.53
N LYS A 131 10.15 -6.23 0.19
CA LYS A 131 9.87 -7.48 -0.54
C LYS A 131 10.96 -8.51 -0.32
N SER A 132 12.22 -8.09 -0.38
CA SER A 132 13.38 -8.96 -0.15
C SER A 132 13.36 -9.58 1.25
N ARG A 133 13.08 -8.77 2.29
CA ARG A 133 13.00 -9.26 3.68
C ARG A 133 11.87 -10.28 3.87
N LEU A 134 10.68 -9.99 3.31
CA LEU A 134 9.54 -10.88 3.38
C LEU A 134 9.79 -12.18 2.61
N LEU A 135 10.27 -12.10 1.35
CA LEU A 135 10.59 -13.27 0.53
C LEU A 135 11.66 -14.15 1.19
N SER A 136 12.73 -13.56 1.69
CA SER A 136 13.81 -14.31 2.36
C SER A 136 13.28 -15.07 3.58
N ASN A 137 12.42 -14.45 4.39
CA ASN A 137 11.81 -15.10 5.54
C ASN A 137 10.93 -16.28 5.12
N GLU A 138 10.07 -16.11 4.12
CA GLU A 138 9.16 -17.14 3.64
C GLU A 138 9.90 -18.33 3.00
N LEU A 139 10.92 -18.05 2.17
CA LEU A 139 11.77 -19.09 1.57
C LEU A 139 12.53 -19.88 2.63
N SER A 140 13.04 -19.18 3.66
CA SER A 140 13.74 -19.81 4.78
C SER A 140 12.80 -20.72 5.59
N GLN A 141 11.59 -20.27 5.90
CA GLN A 141 10.59 -21.06 6.62
C GLN A 141 10.13 -22.28 5.81
N ALA A 142 9.97 -22.13 4.49
CA ALA A 142 9.58 -23.20 3.59
C ALA A 142 10.76 -24.14 3.20
N THR A 143 12.00 -23.83 3.65
CA THR A 143 13.23 -24.55 3.27
C THR A 143 13.48 -24.60 1.76
N ILE A 144 13.03 -23.57 1.04
CA ILE A 144 13.19 -23.46 -0.41
C ILE A 144 14.52 -22.78 -0.70
N LYS A 145 15.36 -23.44 -1.49
CA LYS A 145 16.65 -22.89 -1.96
C LYS A 145 16.51 -22.42 -3.40
N ILE A 146 16.90 -21.20 -3.66
CA ILE A 146 16.98 -20.60 -5.00
C ILE A 146 18.34 -19.96 -5.19
N ASP A 147 18.79 -19.84 -6.44
CA ASP A 147 20.00 -19.11 -6.75
C ASP A 147 19.77 -17.58 -6.61
N LYS A 148 20.89 -16.84 -6.55
CA LYS A 148 20.85 -15.41 -6.31
C LYS A 148 20.20 -14.63 -7.46
N ASP A 149 20.38 -15.07 -8.69
CA ASP A 149 19.86 -14.37 -9.87
C ASP A 149 18.35 -14.56 -9.95
N LEU A 150 17.84 -15.77 -9.75
CA LEU A 150 16.42 -16.07 -9.67
C LEU A 150 15.75 -15.31 -8.51
N TYR A 151 16.42 -15.20 -7.35
CA TYR A 151 15.93 -14.44 -6.21
C TYR A 151 15.61 -12.98 -6.56
N TRP A 152 16.56 -12.30 -7.22
CA TRP A 152 16.34 -10.91 -7.61
C TRP A 152 15.32 -10.75 -8.74
N GLN A 153 15.26 -11.69 -9.67
CA GLN A 153 14.22 -11.73 -10.70
C GLN A 153 12.82 -11.87 -10.08
N ILE A 154 12.66 -12.70 -9.06
CA ILE A 154 11.39 -12.83 -8.33
C ILE A 154 11.01 -11.51 -7.67
N ILE A 155 11.94 -10.82 -6.99
CA ILE A 155 11.65 -9.51 -6.37
C ILE A 155 11.18 -8.47 -7.37
N GLU A 156 11.72 -8.47 -8.59
CA GLU A 156 11.32 -7.51 -9.64
C GLU A 156 9.91 -7.77 -10.16
N ILE A 157 9.45 -9.02 -10.20
CA ILE A 157 8.14 -9.37 -10.74
C ILE A 157 7.03 -9.42 -9.69
N LEU A 158 7.37 -9.56 -8.39
CA LEU A 158 6.38 -9.53 -7.30
C LEU A 158 5.76 -8.14 -7.16
N ASP A 159 4.46 -8.08 -6.86
CA ASP A 159 3.71 -6.84 -6.72
C ASP A 159 4.17 -5.98 -5.55
N ASP A 160 3.99 -4.67 -5.67
CA ASP A 160 4.28 -3.71 -4.61
C ASP A 160 3.12 -3.60 -3.60
N LYS A 161 1.90 -4.05 -3.97
CA LYS A 161 0.74 -4.11 -3.08
C LYS A 161 0.76 -5.39 -2.25
N TYR A 162 0.63 -5.24 -0.94
CA TYR A 162 0.85 -6.32 0.01
C TYR A 162 -0.03 -7.56 -0.23
N MET A 163 -1.31 -7.40 -0.54
CA MET A 163 -2.22 -8.54 -0.76
C MET A 163 -1.79 -9.39 -1.97
N PHE A 164 -1.43 -8.76 -3.08
CA PHE A 164 -0.99 -9.49 -4.26
C PHE A 164 0.35 -10.15 -4.01
N PHE A 165 1.28 -9.43 -3.38
CA PHE A 165 2.56 -9.98 -2.96
C PHE A 165 2.39 -11.23 -2.05
N GLU A 166 1.54 -11.15 -1.02
CA GLU A 166 1.27 -12.27 -0.12
C GLU A 166 0.69 -13.48 -0.87
N ASN A 167 -0.30 -13.25 -1.74
CA ASN A 167 -0.90 -14.32 -2.56
C ASN A 167 0.13 -14.99 -3.50
N GLU A 168 1.06 -14.22 -4.03
CA GLU A 168 2.12 -14.75 -4.91
C GLU A 168 3.16 -15.54 -4.15
N LEU A 169 3.51 -15.09 -2.95
CA LEU A 169 4.37 -15.87 -2.04
C LEU A 169 3.75 -17.21 -1.69
N GLU A 170 2.44 -17.28 -1.42
CA GLU A 170 1.77 -18.55 -1.13
C GLU A 170 1.84 -19.51 -2.32
N LYS A 171 1.71 -19.01 -3.56
CA LYS A 171 1.90 -19.83 -4.77
C LYS A 171 3.34 -20.37 -4.89
N ILE A 172 4.34 -19.54 -4.61
CA ILE A 172 5.75 -19.95 -4.60
C ILE A 172 5.98 -21.02 -3.53
N LYS A 173 5.45 -20.86 -2.34
CA LYS A 173 5.55 -21.83 -1.24
C LYS A 173 4.91 -23.16 -1.57
N ALA A 174 3.80 -23.16 -2.32
CA ALA A 174 3.16 -24.39 -2.76
C ALA A 174 4.06 -25.26 -3.66
N LEU A 175 5.09 -24.67 -4.27
CA LEU A 175 6.05 -25.35 -5.14
C LEU A 175 7.30 -25.87 -4.40
N LYS A 176 7.30 -25.93 -3.08
CA LYS A 176 8.48 -26.30 -2.26
C LYS A 176 9.22 -27.58 -2.69
N ASN A 177 8.54 -28.50 -3.37
CA ASN A 177 9.11 -29.77 -3.84
C ASN A 177 9.46 -29.77 -5.34
N THR A 178 9.36 -28.62 -6.02
CA THR A 178 9.61 -28.47 -7.45
C THR A 178 10.82 -27.55 -7.65
N PRO A 179 11.76 -27.88 -8.54
CA PRO A 179 12.83 -26.94 -8.87
C PRO A 179 12.26 -25.64 -9.41
N LEU A 180 12.54 -24.55 -8.73
CA LEU A 180 12.07 -23.23 -9.15
C LEU A 180 12.93 -22.73 -10.30
N THR A 181 12.30 -22.42 -11.42
CA THR A 181 12.91 -21.75 -12.58
C THR A 181 12.19 -20.45 -12.86
N TYR A 182 12.85 -19.50 -13.51
CA TYR A 182 12.24 -18.23 -13.90
C TYR A 182 10.98 -18.43 -14.74
N GLU A 183 10.98 -19.38 -15.69
CA GLU A 183 9.82 -19.70 -16.52
C GLU A 183 8.63 -20.22 -15.70
N LEU A 184 8.89 -21.08 -14.71
CA LEU A 184 7.86 -21.58 -13.83
C LEU A 184 7.27 -20.45 -12.98
N ILE A 185 8.12 -19.63 -12.38
CA ILE A 185 7.72 -18.50 -11.55
C ILE A 185 6.88 -17.51 -12.36
N THR A 186 7.29 -17.14 -13.56
CA THR A 186 6.54 -16.22 -14.42
C THR A 186 5.19 -16.76 -14.91
N LYS A 187 5.01 -18.08 -14.94
CA LYS A 187 3.71 -18.71 -15.24
C LYS A 187 2.74 -18.66 -14.06
N ILE A 188 3.25 -18.70 -12.85
CA ILE A 188 2.47 -18.82 -11.61
C ILE A 188 2.15 -17.47 -11.01
N ILE A 189 3.11 -16.57 -11.00
CA ILE A 189 2.89 -15.18 -10.61
C ILE A 189 1.95 -14.57 -11.63
N SER A 190 0.79 -14.16 -11.15
CA SER A 190 -0.23 -13.55 -11.99
C SER A 190 0.37 -12.33 -12.68
N ARG A 191 0.35 -12.34 -14.02
CA ARG A 191 0.86 -11.21 -14.84
C ARG A 191 0.12 -9.89 -14.62
N ASN A 192 -0.92 -9.88 -13.78
CA ASN A 192 -1.72 -8.71 -13.44
C ASN A 192 -0.94 -7.60 -12.71
N ASN A 193 0.32 -7.87 -12.36
CA ASN A 193 1.18 -6.93 -11.63
C ASN A 193 2.15 -6.15 -12.50
N THR A 194 2.07 -6.29 -13.76
CA THR A 194 2.71 -5.34 -14.61
C THR A 194 1.91 -4.06 -14.52
N ASN A 195 2.44 -3.11 -13.77
CA ASN A 195 1.89 -1.78 -13.60
C ASN A 195 1.51 -1.23 -15.00
N ILE A 196 0.19 -1.26 -15.30
CA ILE A 196 -0.35 -0.78 -16.57
C ILE A 196 0.05 0.68 -16.79
N GLU A 197 0.28 1.45 -15.70
CA GLU A 197 0.85 2.79 -15.76
C GLU A 197 2.27 2.79 -16.33
N LYS A 198 3.12 1.81 -15.96
CA LYS A 198 4.45 1.67 -16.59
C LYS A 198 4.37 1.37 -18.07
N LEU A 199 3.32 0.69 -18.50
CA LEU A 199 3.08 0.49 -19.93
C LEU A 199 2.88 1.83 -20.65
N PHE A 200 2.10 2.75 -20.06
CA PHE A 200 1.94 4.11 -20.61
C PHE A 200 3.30 4.82 -20.74
N PHE A 201 4.14 4.78 -19.69
CA PHE A 201 5.46 5.43 -19.75
C PHE A 201 6.41 4.75 -20.77
N ASN A 202 6.36 3.43 -20.88
CA ASN A 202 7.16 2.67 -21.85
C ASN A 202 6.74 2.96 -23.29
N LEU A 203 5.44 3.27 -23.54
CA LEU A 203 4.92 3.66 -24.84
C LEU A 203 5.70 4.82 -25.50
N PHE A 204 6.33 5.66 -24.70
CA PHE A 204 7.07 6.82 -25.19
C PHE A 204 8.60 6.66 -25.18
N GLN A 205 9.09 5.54 -24.63
CA GLN A 205 10.54 5.31 -24.46
C GLN A 205 11.12 4.34 -25.49
N ASP A 206 10.40 3.27 -25.88
CA ASP A 206 10.91 2.24 -26.81
C ASP A 206 9.77 1.57 -27.59
N ASN A 207 9.63 1.94 -28.87
CA ASN A 207 8.56 1.46 -29.73
C ASN A 207 8.59 -0.05 -30.02
N ALA A 208 9.75 -0.70 -30.01
CA ALA A 208 9.88 -2.10 -30.42
C ALA A 208 9.38 -3.09 -29.34
N LYS A 209 9.52 -2.74 -28.06
CA LYS A 209 9.09 -3.57 -26.94
C LYS A 209 7.61 -3.45 -26.59
N ILE A 210 6.95 -2.40 -27.05
CA ILE A 210 5.58 -2.05 -26.67
C ILE A 210 4.58 -3.15 -27.03
N ILE A 211 4.65 -3.70 -28.23
CA ILE A 211 3.70 -4.72 -28.70
C ILE A 211 3.82 -5.98 -27.84
N ASN A 212 5.05 -6.37 -27.53
CA ASN A 212 5.29 -7.53 -26.65
C ASN A 212 4.82 -7.25 -25.23
N ASP A 213 5.14 -6.08 -24.69
CA ASP A 213 4.71 -5.66 -23.36
C ASP A 213 3.18 -5.55 -23.26
N TYR A 214 2.52 -5.00 -24.31
CA TYR A 214 1.06 -4.92 -24.38
C TYR A 214 0.45 -6.33 -24.35
N ASN A 215 0.88 -7.21 -25.24
CA ASN A 215 0.35 -8.59 -25.33
C ASN A 215 0.61 -9.41 -24.05
N LEU A 216 1.68 -9.11 -23.33
CA LEU A 216 2.00 -9.75 -22.06
C LEU A 216 1.20 -9.19 -20.87
N LYS A 217 0.83 -7.92 -20.93
CA LYS A 217 0.27 -7.18 -19.79
C LYS A 217 -1.24 -7.00 -19.85
N ILE A 218 -1.79 -6.94 -21.05
CA ILE A 218 -3.22 -6.74 -21.27
C ILE A 218 -3.84 -8.10 -21.61
N SER A 219 -4.54 -8.68 -20.67
CA SER A 219 -5.16 -9.99 -20.82
C SER A 219 -6.68 -9.97 -20.70
N THR A 220 -7.23 -8.93 -20.08
CA THR A 220 -8.66 -8.82 -19.83
C THR A 220 -9.22 -7.49 -20.38
N LEU A 221 -10.53 -7.43 -20.60
CA LEU A 221 -11.21 -6.18 -20.95
C LEU A 221 -11.06 -5.12 -19.86
N SER A 222 -10.97 -5.53 -18.61
CA SER A 222 -10.71 -4.63 -17.48
C SER A 222 -9.34 -3.96 -17.60
N ASP A 223 -8.31 -4.69 -18.02
CA ASP A 223 -6.95 -4.13 -18.23
C ASP A 223 -6.95 -3.11 -19.38
N VAL A 224 -7.68 -3.41 -20.47
CA VAL A 224 -7.84 -2.46 -21.59
C VAL A 224 -8.51 -1.17 -21.12
N ASN A 225 -9.62 -1.29 -20.38
CA ASN A 225 -10.35 -0.14 -19.84
C ASN A 225 -9.48 0.68 -18.87
N TYR A 226 -8.69 0.00 -18.04
CA TYR A 226 -7.78 0.70 -17.12
C TYR A 226 -6.65 1.41 -17.85
N LEU A 227 -6.02 0.77 -18.85
CA LEU A 227 -5.01 1.42 -19.69
C LEU A 227 -5.60 2.64 -20.43
N TYR A 228 -6.80 2.51 -20.98
CA TYR A 228 -7.49 3.61 -21.61
C TYR A 228 -7.77 4.77 -20.64
N TYR A 229 -8.21 4.46 -19.43
CA TYR A 229 -8.41 5.46 -18.38
C TYR A 229 -7.12 6.22 -18.06
N ILE A 230 -5.99 5.54 -17.95
CA ILE A 230 -4.68 6.14 -17.69
C ILE A 230 -4.26 7.03 -18.86
N ILE A 231 -4.36 6.55 -20.11
CA ILE A 231 -4.03 7.33 -21.31
C ILE A 231 -4.88 8.60 -21.34
N ARG A 232 -6.17 8.49 -21.09
CA ARG A 232 -7.10 9.61 -21.05
C ARG A 232 -6.71 10.62 -19.97
N GLN A 233 -6.47 10.16 -18.75
CA GLN A 233 -6.15 11.02 -17.62
C GLN A 233 -4.86 11.83 -17.87
N TYR A 234 -3.80 11.18 -18.36
CA TYR A 234 -2.54 11.87 -18.63
C TYR A 234 -2.61 12.75 -19.87
N SER A 235 -3.39 12.37 -20.87
CA SER A 235 -3.64 13.20 -22.04
C SER A 235 -4.37 14.49 -21.67
N PHE A 236 -5.40 14.43 -20.84
CA PHE A 236 -6.09 15.62 -20.36
C PHE A 236 -5.20 16.51 -19.49
N LEU A 237 -4.29 15.94 -18.71
CA LEU A 237 -3.30 16.70 -17.97
C LEU A 237 -2.38 17.49 -18.93
N ILE A 238 -1.94 16.87 -20.04
CA ILE A 238 -1.10 17.52 -21.06
C ILE A 238 -1.89 18.59 -21.84
N ILE A 239 -3.14 18.31 -22.23
CA ILE A 239 -3.96 19.20 -23.06
C ILE A 239 -4.44 20.41 -22.24
N GLY A 240 -4.81 20.20 -20.98
CA GLY A 240 -5.42 21.21 -20.11
C GLY A 240 -4.46 22.26 -19.57
N ASN A 241 -3.16 22.19 -19.89
CA ASN A 241 -2.19 23.17 -19.44
C ASN A 241 -1.54 23.88 -20.65
N ASP A 242 -1.48 25.21 -20.60
CA ASP A 242 -0.93 26.03 -21.70
C ASP A 242 0.58 26.18 -21.62
N ASN A 243 1.14 26.18 -20.42
CA ASN A 243 2.56 26.36 -20.18
C ASN A 243 3.12 25.33 -19.19
N GLU A 244 4.45 25.16 -19.22
CA GLU A 244 5.15 24.15 -18.43
C GLU A 244 5.05 24.38 -16.91
N LYS A 245 5.08 25.63 -16.46
CA LYS A 245 5.01 25.95 -15.02
C LYS A 245 3.66 25.55 -14.43
N GLU A 246 2.61 25.79 -15.18
CA GLU A 246 1.25 25.41 -14.81
C GLU A 246 1.06 23.89 -14.86
N PHE A 247 1.56 23.24 -15.91
CA PHE A 247 1.58 21.79 -16.01
C PHE A 247 2.32 21.16 -14.84
N GLU A 248 3.51 21.66 -14.50
CA GLU A 248 4.32 21.16 -13.38
C GLU A 248 3.61 21.26 -12.03
N LYS A 249 2.87 22.36 -11.80
CA LYS A 249 2.07 22.59 -10.59
C LYS A 249 0.87 21.64 -10.49
N ASN A 250 0.30 21.27 -11.64
CA ASN A 250 -0.88 20.42 -11.72
C ASN A 250 -0.56 18.93 -11.76
N ILE A 251 0.73 18.53 -11.79
CA ILE A 251 1.12 17.12 -11.69
C ILE A 251 0.70 16.58 -10.31
N PRO A 252 -0.13 15.52 -10.25
CA PRO A 252 -0.53 14.90 -9.01
C PRO A 252 0.67 14.39 -8.20
N LYS A 253 0.60 14.48 -6.87
CA LYS A 253 1.70 14.11 -5.97
C LYS A 253 2.17 12.65 -6.13
N TYR A 254 1.27 11.74 -6.46
CA TYR A 254 1.59 10.33 -6.68
C TYR A 254 2.43 10.10 -7.94
N LEU A 255 2.44 11.05 -8.90
CA LEU A 255 3.25 11.01 -10.12
C LEU A 255 4.60 11.74 -10.00
N PHE A 256 4.99 12.18 -8.81
CA PHE A 256 6.24 12.94 -8.65
C PHE A 256 7.50 12.15 -9.05
N ARG A 257 7.47 10.82 -8.96
CA ARG A 257 8.58 9.98 -9.45
C ARG A 257 8.75 10.08 -10.96
N GLU A 258 7.65 10.25 -11.69
CA GLU A 258 7.61 10.32 -13.16
C GLU A 258 7.57 11.77 -13.67
N LYS A 259 7.70 12.76 -12.78
CA LYS A 259 7.60 14.19 -13.10
C LYS A 259 8.54 14.61 -14.22
N GLY A 260 9.80 14.19 -14.17
CA GLY A 260 10.79 14.52 -15.20
C GLY A 260 10.42 14.00 -16.59
N PHE A 261 9.85 12.80 -16.66
CA PHE A 261 9.35 12.20 -17.88
C PHE A 261 8.11 12.95 -18.41
N LEU A 262 7.15 13.24 -17.54
CA LEU A 262 5.92 13.97 -17.91
C LEU A 262 6.21 15.37 -18.45
N ILE A 263 7.19 16.08 -17.89
CA ILE A 263 7.63 17.38 -18.39
C ILE A 263 8.25 17.25 -19.80
N LYS A 264 9.11 16.24 -20.03
CA LYS A 264 9.66 15.98 -21.37
C LYS A 264 8.54 15.67 -22.37
N LEU A 265 7.57 14.87 -21.96
CA LEU A 265 6.41 14.53 -22.77
C LEU A 265 5.58 15.79 -23.10
N PHE A 266 5.27 16.63 -22.11
CA PHE A 266 4.56 17.90 -22.32
C PHE A 266 5.27 18.81 -23.33
N ARG A 267 6.59 18.96 -23.24
CA ARG A 267 7.41 19.74 -24.18
C ARG A 267 7.33 19.21 -25.62
N SER A 268 7.18 17.89 -25.78
CA SER A 268 7.08 17.26 -27.10
C SER A 268 5.73 17.49 -27.79
N TYR A 269 4.70 17.93 -27.03
CA TYR A 269 3.34 18.17 -27.51
C TYR A 269 3.08 19.67 -27.78
N GLY A 270 3.34 20.13 -28.98
CA GLY A 270 2.88 21.45 -29.43
C GLY A 270 1.35 21.52 -29.67
N LYS A 271 0.81 22.73 -29.87
CA LYS A 271 -0.64 22.99 -30.03
C LYS A 271 -1.36 22.04 -31.01
N ASN A 272 -0.74 21.75 -32.15
CA ASN A 272 -1.32 20.86 -33.17
C ASN A 272 -1.40 19.40 -32.70
N LYS A 273 -0.37 18.91 -32.01
CA LYS A 273 -0.35 17.57 -31.46
C LYS A 273 -1.36 17.41 -30.30
N LYS A 274 -1.57 18.43 -29.49
CA LYS A 274 -2.60 18.46 -28.46
C LYS A 274 -4.01 18.32 -29.06
N LYS A 275 -4.31 19.05 -30.16
CA LYS A 275 -5.60 18.91 -30.86
C LYS A 275 -5.79 17.50 -31.43
N LEU A 276 -4.73 16.94 -32.05
CA LEU A 276 -4.77 15.58 -32.59
C LEU A 276 -5.04 14.56 -31.45
N LEU A 277 -4.34 14.67 -30.32
CA LEU A 277 -4.52 13.81 -29.17
C LEU A 277 -5.96 13.86 -28.65
N LEU A 278 -6.54 15.05 -28.52
CA LEU A 278 -7.93 15.24 -28.14
C LEU A 278 -8.89 14.55 -29.11
N SER A 279 -8.67 14.72 -30.43
CA SER A 279 -9.46 14.07 -31.48
C SER A 279 -9.39 12.53 -31.40
N LEU A 280 -8.21 11.97 -31.10
CA LEU A 280 -8.02 10.53 -30.94
C LEU A 280 -8.80 10.00 -29.73
N ILE A 281 -8.75 10.69 -28.59
CA ILE A 281 -9.50 10.30 -27.39
C ILE A 281 -11.01 10.25 -27.70
N TYR A 282 -11.56 11.29 -28.32
CA TYR A 282 -12.99 11.30 -28.68
C TYR A 282 -13.39 10.21 -29.68
N LYS A 283 -12.48 9.81 -30.60
CA LYS A 283 -12.73 8.71 -31.52
C LYS A 283 -12.77 7.35 -30.84
N THR A 284 -12.00 7.18 -29.77
CA THR A 284 -11.94 5.91 -29.03
C THR A 284 -13.05 5.79 -27.99
N GLU A 285 -13.76 6.88 -27.67
CA GLU A 285 -14.93 6.89 -26.78
C GLU A 285 -16.25 6.50 -27.49
N LYS A 286 -16.27 6.48 -28.83
CA LYS A 286 -17.40 6.05 -29.64
C LYS A 286 -17.31 4.56 -29.97
#